data_cfb139183610d0534672f302a783d599
#
_entry.id   cfb139183610d0534672f302a783d599
#
_cell.length_a   1.000
_cell.length_b   1.000
_cell.length_c   1.000
_cell.angle_alpha   90.00
_cell.angle_beta   90.00
_cell.angle_gamma   90.00
#
_symmetry.space_group_name_H-M   'P 1'
#
loop_
_entity.id
_entity.type
_entity.pdbx_description
1 polymer ?
#
loop_
_entity_poly.entity_id
_entity_poly.type
_entity_poly.pdbx_seq_one_letter_code
_entity_poly.pdbx_strand_id
1 'polypeptide(L)'
;MELQNNQPWVLVRGAGDLATGVIVRLHRCGFKVAVTECANPSAIRRRAALCEAVWQGAAQVEGVTARRIADAAQAETVSQAGEIPLLVDESAACIAALRPAAVVDAILAKRNLG
;
A
#
# COMPACT_ATOMS: atom_id res chain seq x y z
N MET A 1 -14.21 6.89 -14.79
CA MET A 1 -13.34 7.04 -15.94
C MET A 1 -12.58 5.77 -16.23
N GLU A 2 -12.62 5.34 -17.44
CA GLU A 2 -11.93 4.11 -17.78
C GLU A 2 -10.43 4.22 -17.71
N LEU A 3 -9.90 5.43 -17.78
CA LEU A 3 -8.46 5.60 -17.73
C LEU A 3 -7.84 5.00 -16.49
N GLN A 4 -8.54 5.09 -15.36
CA GLN A 4 -8.00 4.55 -14.12
C GLN A 4 -7.84 3.04 -14.17
N ASN A 5 -8.75 2.36 -14.86
CA ASN A 5 -8.66 0.91 -14.95
C ASN A 5 -7.48 0.45 -15.77
N ASN A 6 -6.99 1.31 -16.68
CA ASN A 6 -5.88 0.96 -17.54
C ASN A 6 -4.56 1.49 -17.06
N GLN A 7 -4.57 2.21 -15.95
CA GLN A 7 -3.31 2.71 -15.40
C GLN A 7 -2.48 1.57 -14.84
N PRO A 8 -1.18 1.66 -15.00
CA PRO A 8 -0.31 0.72 -14.31
C PRO A 8 -0.30 1.02 -12.81
N TRP A 9 0.03 0.01 -12.05
CA TRP A 9 0.14 0.15 -10.60
C TRP A 9 1.42 0.90 -10.23
N VAL A 10 1.31 1.69 -9.16
CA VAL A 10 2.48 2.17 -8.43
C VAL A 10 2.49 1.37 -7.13
N LEU A 11 3.51 0.59 -6.93
CA LEU A 11 3.61 -0.26 -5.75
C LEU A 11 4.47 0.43 -4.70
N VAL A 12 3.90 0.59 -3.51
CA VAL A 12 4.65 1.16 -2.39
C VAL A 12 4.94 0.03 -1.41
N ARG A 13 6.20 -0.19 -1.11
CA ARG A 13 6.61 -1.20 -0.14
C ARG A 13 6.72 -0.55 1.22
N GLY A 14 5.84 -0.96 2.12
CA GLY A 14 5.77 -0.40 3.46
C GLY A 14 4.57 0.52 3.61
N ALA A 15 3.99 0.55 4.81
CA ALA A 15 2.84 1.39 5.11
C ALA A 15 2.98 2.04 6.48
N GLY A 16 4.21 2.23 6.95
CA GLY A 16 4.46 2.90 8.21
C GLY A 16 4.26 4.40 8.10
N ASP A 17 4.81 5.13 9.05
CA ASP A 17 4.54 6.56 9.15
C ASP A 17 4.93 7.34 7.90
N LEU A 18 6.16 7.15 7.42
CA LEU A 18 6.61 7.88 6.25
C LEU A 18 5.95 7.38 4.98
N ALA A 19 5.82 6.06 4.86
CA ALA A 19 5.19 5.47 3.69
C ALA A 19 3.75 5.93 3.57
N THR A 20 3.04 6.05 4.68
CA THR A 20 1.65 6.50 4.66
C THR A 20 1.53 7.87 3.99
N GLY A 21 2.45 8.78 4.30
CA GLY A 21 2.42 10.10 3.65
C GLY A 21 2.58 9.99 2.15
N VAL A 22 3.50 9.15 1.70
CA VAL A 22 3.72 8.93 0.28
C VAL A 22 2.48 8.32 -0.38
N ILE A 23 1.91 7.31 0.28
CA ILE A 23 0.73 6.62 -0.25
C ILE A 23 -0.45 7.59 -0.41
N VAL A 24 -0.72 8.36 0.62
CA VAL A 24 -1.83 9.32 0.58
C VAL A 24 -1.63 10.33 -0.54
N ARG A 25 -0.41 10.82 -0.68
CA ARG A 25 -0.13 11.81 -1.71
C ARG A 25 -0.30 11.24 -3.11
N LEU A 26 0.24 10.04 -3.34
CA LEU A 26 0.11 9.40 -4.64
C LEU A 26 -1.36 9.14 -4.98
N HIS A 27 -2.09 8.66 -4.00
CA HIS A 27 -3.51 8.38 -4.21
C HIS A 27 -4.27 9.65 -4.58
N ARG A 28 -4.00 10.75 -3.89
CA ARG A 28 -4.68 12.01 -4.15
C ARG A 28 -4.30 12.61 -5.50
N CYS A 29 -3.14 12.23 -6.00
CA CYS A 29 -2.71 12.69 -7.33
C CYS A 29 -3.31 11.85 -8.44
N GLY A 30 -4.11 10.83 -8.10
CA GLY A 30 -4.77 10.02 -9.11
C GLY A 30 -4.02 8.77 -9.52
N PHE A 31 -2.91 8.46 -8.86
CA PHE A 31 -2.19 7.22 -9.17
C PHE A 31 -2.91 6.01 -8.63
N LYS A 32 -2.76 4.90 -9.34
CA LYS A 32 -3.32 3.62 -8.94
C LYS A 32 -2.30 2.95 -8.03
N VAL A 33 -2.55 2.97 -6.72
CA VAL A 33 -1.56 2.59 -5.72
C VAL A 33 -1.91 1.25 -5.10
N ALA A 34 -0.91 0.38 -4.98
CA ALA A 34 -1.00 -0.84 -4.19
C ALA A 34 0.13 -0.82 -3.18
N VAL A 35 -0.05 -1.51 -2.06
CA VAL A 35 0.89 -1.45 -0.95
C VAL A 35 1.21 -2.86 -0.47
N THR A 36 2.48 -3.10 -0.15
CA THR A 36 2.86 -4.33 0.52
C THR A 36 3.41 -4.00 1.90
N GLU A 37 3.19 -4.92 2.84
CA GLU A 37 3.70 -4.75 4.20
C GLU A 37 4.04 -6.11 4.76
N CYS A 38 4.83 -6.12 5.83
CA CYS A 38 5.12 -7.37 6.54
C CYS A 38 4.02 -7.66 7.55
N ALA A 39 4.04 -8.88 8.09
CA ALA A 39 2.98 -9.31 9.02
C ALA A 39 3.01 -8.53 10.34
N ASN A 40 4.18 -8.03 10.73
CA ASN A 40 4.35 -7.28 11.97
C ASN A 40 5.03 -5.96 11.69
N PRO A 41 4.33 -5.03 11.06
CA PRO A 41 4.94 -3.75 10.73
C PRO A 41 5.24 -2.95 12.00
N SER A 42 6.28 -2.15 11.92
CA SER A 42 6.69 -1.29 13.00
C SER A 42 6.39 0.14 12.63
N ALA A 43 5.54 0.79 13.40
CA ALA A 43 5.22 2.18 13.21
C ALA A 43 5.11 2.84 14.56
N ILE A 44 5.72 4.01 14.68
CA ILE A 44 5.71 4.73 15.95
C ILE A 44 4.29 5.18 16.29
N ARG A 45 3.56 5.65 15.30
CA ARG A 45 2.19 6.12 15.50
C ARG A 45 1.25 5.26 14.67
N ARG A 46 0.96 4.08 15.20
CA ARG A 46 0.18 3.10 14.46
C ARG A 46 -1.17 3.64 13.99
N ARG A 47 -1.82 4.45 14.80
CA ARG A 47 -3.14 4.97 14.43
C ARG A 47 -3.09 5.97 13.31
N ALA A 48 -1.91 6.52 13.04
CA ALA A 48 -1.73 7.48 11.96
C ALA A 48 -1.04 6.82 10.75
N ALA A 49 -0.96 5.49 10.74
CA ALA A 49 -0.28 4.78 9.66
C ALA A 49 -1.21 3.76 9.04
N LEU A 50 -1.12 3.61 7.72
CA LEU A 50 -1.97 2.68 7.00
C LEU A 50 -1.61 1.22 7.29
N CYS A 51 -0.43 0.98 7.87
CA CYS A 51 -0.04 -0.39 8.23
C CYS A 51 -0.97 -0.99 9.28
N GLU A 52 -1.76 -0.18 9.94
CA GLU A 52 -2.75 -0.70 10.88
C GLU A 52 -3.71 -1.67 10.20
N ALA A 53 -3.87 -1.55 8.87
CA ALA A 53 -4.72 -2.47 8.12
C ALA A 53 -4.24 -3.91 8.22
N VAL A 54 -2.96 -4.15 8.51
CA VAL A 54 -2.45 -5.51 8.67
C VAL A 54 -3.21 -6.23 9.78
N TRP A 55 -3.52 -5.52 10.86
CA TRP A 55 -4.22 -6.13 12.00
C TRP A 55 -5.72 -5.93 11.96
N GLN A 56 -6.16 -4.78 11.48
CA GLN A 56 -7.57 -4.42 11.53
C GLN A 56 -8.34 -4.77 10.27
N GLY A 57 -7.64 -5.15 9.20
CA GLY A 57 -8.26 -5.41 7.91
C GLY A 57 -8.41 -4.17 7.06
N ALA A 58 -8.52 -3.02 7.67
CA ALA A 58 -8.57 -1.75 6.97
C ALA A 58 -8.10 -0.65 7.90
N ALA A 59 -7.54 0.41 7.31
CA ALA A 59 -7.11 1.57 8.08
C ALA A 59 -7.33 2.81 7.23
N GLN A 60 -7.62 3.92 7.88
CA GLN A 60 -7.88 5.16 7.17
C GLN A 60 -7.02 6.27 7.74
N VAL A 61 -6.36 7.01 6.88
CA VAL A 61 -5.58 8.18 7.26
C VAL A 61 -5.96 9.30 6.29
N GLU A 62 -6.40 10.42 6.84
CA GLU A 62 -6.75 11.61 6.05
C GLU A 62 -7.75 11.31 4.94
N GLY A 63 -8.70 10.46 5.24
CA GLY A 63 -9.75 10.10 4.29
C GLY A 63 -9.37 9.05 3.28
N VAL A 64 -8.14 8.57 3.31
CA VAL A 64 -7.66 7.53 2.41
C VAL A 64 -7.69 6.20 3.13
N THR A 65 -8.34 5.21 2.56
CA THR A 65 -8.51 3.89 3.19
C THR A 65 -7.64 2.86 2.49
N ALA A 66 -6.84 2.16 3.29
CA ALA A 66 -6.13 0.97 2.82
C ALA A 66 -6.88 -0.25 3.33
N ARG A 67 -7.07 -1.24 2.46
CA ARG A 67 -7.81 -2.45 2.81
C ARG A 67 -6.95 -3.67 2.55
N ARG A 68 -6.80 -4.51 3.56
CA ARG A 68 -6.01 -5.71 3.44
C ARG A 68 -6.71 -6.70 2.52
N ILE A 69 -5.95 -7.28 1.59
CA ILE A 69 -6.46 -8.29 0.68
C ILE A 69 -5.66 -9.58 0.86
N ALA A 70 -6.26 -10.70 0.47
CA ALA A 70 -5.63 -12.00 0.63
C ALA A 70 -4.67 -12.33 -0.51
N ASP A 71 -4.96 -11.86 -1.71
CA ASP A 71 -4.06 -12.07 -2.84
C ASP A 71 -4.23 -10.96 -3.86
N ALA A 72 -3.28 -10.92 -4.80
CA ALA A 72 -3.23 -9.83 -5.76
C ALA A 72 -4.44 -9.77 -6.69
N ALA A 73 -5.17 -10.87 -6.83
CA ALA A 73 -6.34 -10.87 -7.70
C ALA A 73 -7.44 -9.95 -7.16
N GLN A 74 -7.42 -9.63 -5.88
CA GLN A 74 -8.42 -8.77 -5.28
C GLN A 74 -8.07 -7.27 -5.41
N ALA A 75 -6.86 -6.98 -5.87
CA ALA A 75 -6.38 -5.60 -5.85
C ALA A 75 -7.22 -4.69 -6.73
N GLU A 76 -7.60 -5.15 -7.89
CA GLU A 76 -8.34 -4.30 -8.83
C GLU A 76 -9.70 -3.92 -8.25
N THR A 77 -10.38 -4.86 -7.63
CA THR A 77 -11.69 -4.60 -7.04
C THR A 77 -11.60 -3.53 -5.96
N VAL A 78 -10.58 -3.63 -5.10
CA VAL A 78 -10.40 -2.65 -4.03
C VAL A 78 -10.07 -1.29 -4.62
N SER A 79 -9.22 -1.26 -5.63
CA SER A 79 -8.84 0.00 -6.27
C SER A 79 -10.04 0.68 -6.91
N GLN A 80 -10.90 -0.08 -7.56
CA GLN A 80 -12.09 0.48 -8.20
C GLN A 80 -13.07 1.04 -7.20
N ALA A 81 -13.05 0.54 -5.98
CA ALA A 81 -13.89 1.08 -4.91
C ALA A 81 -13.31 2.37 -4.32
N GLY A 82 -12.19 2.83 -4.82
CA GLY A 82 -11.56 4.04 -4.31
C GLY A 82 -10.66 3.82 -3.12
N GLU A 83 -10.36 2.58 -2.81
CA GLU A 83 -9.50 2.23 -1.68
C GLU A 83 -8.18 1.69 -2.18
N ILE A 84 -7.22 1.56 -1.27
CA ILE A 84 -5.89 1.11 -1.62
C ILE A 84 -5.72 -0.33 -1.14
N PRO A 85 -5.44 -1.27 -2.06
CA PRO A 85 -5.19 -2.66 -1.64
C PRO A 85 -3.86 -2.78 -0.92
N LEU A 86 -3.86 -3.48 0.19
CA LEU A 86 -2.67 -3.74 0.98
C LEU A 86 -2.47 -5.24 1.11
N LEU A 87 -1.33 -5.73 0.67
CA LEU A 87 -0.97 -7.14 0.77
C LEU A 87 0.08 -7.32 1.83
N VAL A 88 -0.08 -8.36 2.65
CA VAL A 88 0.98 -8.77 3.57
C VAL A 88 1.91 -9.67 2.77
N ASP A 89 3.00 -9.09 2.26
CA ASP A 89 3.88 -9.76 1.33
C ASP A 89 5.28 -9.19 1.46
N GLU A 90 6.08 -9.77 2.36
CA GLU A 90 7.40 -9.22 2.67
C GLU A 90 8.35 -9.31 1.50
N SER A 91 8.18 -10.31 0.66
CA SER A 91 9.07 -10.49 -0.48
C SER A 91 8.63 -9.70 -1.70
N ALA A 92 7.45 -9.06 -1.63
CA ALA A 92 6.87 -8.35 -2.76
C ALA A 92 6.68 -9.26 -3.96
N ALA A 93 6.33 -10.52 -3.70
CA ALA A 93 6.10 -11.47 -4.78
C ALA A 93 4.94 -11.05 -5.68
N CYS A 94 4.06 -10.20 -5.17
CA CYS A 94 2.94 -9.71 -5.95
C CYS A 94 3.37 -8.84 -7.14
N ILE A 95 4.64 -8.44 -7.19
CA ILE A 95 5.12 -7.65 -8.32
C ILE A 95 4.86 -8.38 -9.64
N ALA A 96 5.07 -9.69 -9.65
CA ALA A 96 4.84 -10.47 -10.86
C ALA A 96 3.38 -10.42 -11.30
N ALA A 97 2.46 -10.37 -10.34
CA ALA A 97 1.04 -10.36 -10.65
C ALA A 97 0.53 -8.96 -11.00
N LEU A 98 1.01 -7.94 -10.30
CA LEU A 98 0.53 -6.58 -10.50
C LEU A 98 1.23 -5.86 -11.63
N ARG A 99 2.47 -6.22 -11.92
CA ARG A 99 3.27 -5.60 -12.96
C ARG A 99 3.29 -4.08 -12.82
N PRO A 100 3.75 -3.57 -11.68
CA PRO A 100 3.73 -2.13 -11.48
C PRO A 100 4.70 -1.41 -12.40
N ALA A 101 4.34 -0.19 -12.80
CA ALA A 101 5.23 0.65 -13.57
C ALA A 101 6.34 1.23 -12.71
N ALA A 102 6.10 1.36 -11.41
CA ALA A 102 7.07 1.92 -10.50
C ALA A 102 6.92 1.26 -9.14
N VAL A 103 8.04 1.10 -8.45
CA VAL A 103 8.05 0.57 -7.09
C VAL A 103 8.74 1.60 -6.22
N VAL A 104 8.03 2.03 -5.18
CA VAL A 104 8.59 2.95 -4.20
C VAL A 104 8.88 2.16 -2.94
N ASP A 105 10.15 2.06 -2.59
CA ASP A 105 10.55 1.31 -1.40
C ASP A 105 10.58 2.27 -0.23
N ALA A 106 9.53 2.22 0.58
CA ALA A 106 9.39 3.10 1.72
C ALA A 106 9.58 2.36 3.04
N ILE A 107 10.18 1.18 2.98
CA ILE A 107 10.50 0.44 4.19
C ILE A 107 11.74 1.06 4.82
N LEU A 108 11.61 1.43 6.09
CA LEU A 108 12.76 1.96 6.81
C LEU A 108 13.61 0.79 7.28
N ALA A 109 14.79 0.70 6.72
CA ALA A 109 15.68 -0.40 7.03
C ALA A 109 16.51 -0.06 8.27
N LYS A 110 15.93 -0.29 9.41
CA LYS A 110 16.59 0.10 10.66
C LYS A 110 17.95 -0.52 10.83
N ARG A 111 18.08 -1.76 10.43
CA ARG A 111 19.36 -2.44 10.61
C ARG A 111 20.47 -1.86 9.75
N ASN A 112 20.10 -1.17 8.69
CA ASN A 112 21.10 -0.56 7.83
C ASN A 112 21.60 0.76 8.37
N LEU A 113 20.97 1.23 9.40
CA LEU A 113 21.37 2.48 10.00
C LEU A 113 22.44 2.28 11.07
N GLY A 114 22.61 1.03 11.45
CA GLY A 114 23.64 0.72 12.42
C GLY A 114 24.94 0.40 11.78
#